data_331e3a83a3eed71b0af5ad2ece1d04ae
#
_entry.id   331e3a83a3eed71b0af5ad2ece1d04ae
#
_cell.length_a   1.000
_cell.length_b   1.000
_cell.length_c   1.000
_cell.angle_alpha   90.00
_cell.angle_beta   90.00
_cell.angle_gamma   90.00
#
_symmetry.space_group_name_H-M   'P 1'
#
loop_
_entity.id
_entity.type
_entity.pdbx_description
1 polymer ?
#
loop_
_entity_poly.entity_id
_entity_poly.type
_entity_poly.pdbx_seq_one_letter_code
_entity_poly.pdbx_strand_id
1 'polypeptide(L)'
;MKNLVFAFALLCSTILVAQFSYHVDENGVSGTGIQSPTNTASGVYSIAMGSSAQANGGYSTVIGTQSVATDIGSIAIGGGVNSDGLYSVGLGSSIAASGDYSMAMGYETQASGYSSTAMGNGTTANGDYSTAMGIGTQASGDYSTTMGNETIASGNTSTAMGNNTTASGSTSTALGYQTNASGNQSIAIGWRTNSNGAVSTAIGAATNAEDYISFAIGTYNKTDETPNPDSFSFENTAFVIGNGGFNSNGGFIGTDESRSNAFEVLFDGTTTIAGDLNINSDARLKANIISLGATLSKLLQIDGKTYTLKKDTNHKKKIGLLAQDIEKVFPELVTETNDIKSVNYQGLVPVLINALKEQDAKMKEQQIKYIEQEKRLERLEKLVANMD
;
A
#
# COMPACT_ATOMS: atom_id res chain seq x y z
N MET A 1 -41.66 2.88 78.63
CA MET A 1 -40.26 3.02 78.07
C MET A 1 -39.62 1.72 77.65
N LYS A 2 -39.83 0.58 78.25
CA LYS A 2 -39.20 -0.72 77.82
C LYS A 2 -39.70 -1.20 76.44
N ASN A 3 -40.96 -0.99 76.09
CA ASN A 3 -41.47 -1.45 74.78
C ASN A 3 -41.10 -0.56 73.62
N LEU A 4 -40.70 0.70 73.84
CA LEU A 4 -40.23 1.61 72.80
C LEU A 4 -38.78 1.31 72.37
N VAL A 5 -37.94 0.85 73.32
CA VAL A 5 -36.55 0.49 73.07
C VAL A 5 -36.46 -0.84 72.25
N PHE A 6 -37.45 -1.76 72.52
CA PHE A 6 -37.46 -3.02 71.76
C PHE A 6 -37.95 -2.83 70.31
N ALA A 7 -38.91 -1.91 70.08
CA ALA A 7 -39.34 -1.55 68.74
C ALA A 7 -38.26 -0.81 67.93
N PHE A 8 -37.47 0.05 68.59
CA PHE A 8 -36.36 0.75 67.95
C PHE A 8 -35.18 -0.17 67.63
N ALA A 9 -34.89 -1.16 68.52
CA ALA A 9 -33.87 -2.17 68.26
C ALA A 9 -34.27 -3.13 67.09
N LEU A 10 -35.59 -3.45 67.00
CA LEU A 10 -36.13 -4.27 65.90
C LEU A 10 -36.13 -3.52 64.53
N LEU A 11 -36.46 -2.17 64.61
CA LEU A 11 -36.45 -1.32 63.42
C LEU A 11 -34.99 -1.05 62.89
N CYS A 12 -34.06 -0.95 63.82
CA CYS A 12 -32.65 -0.77 63.47
C CYS A 12 -31.97 -2.05 62.87
N SER A 13 -32.54 -3.23 63.27
CA SER A 13 -31.99 -4.51 62.70
C SER A 13 -32.54 -4.82 61.28
N THR A 14 -33.58 -4.14 60.82
CA THR A 14 -34.13 -4.34 59.47
C THR A 14 -33.58 -3.38 58.40
N ILE A 15 -32.78 -2.38 58.81
CA ILE A 15 -32.26 -1.34 57.89
C ILE A 15 -30.79 -1.59 57.48
N LEU A 16 -30.10 -2.53 58.08
CA LEU A 16 -28.69 -2.80 57.78
C LEU A 16 -28.42 -4.27 57.48
N VAL A 17 -29.03 -4.78 56.42
CA VAL A 17 -28.58 -6.04 55.85
C VAL A 17 -28.21 -5.79 54.39
N ALA A 18 -27.09 -5.18 54.21
CA ALA A 18 -26.30 -5.54 53.06
C ALA A 18 -25.83 -6.99 53.33
N GLN A 19 -26.65 -7.96 52.94
CA GLN A 19 -26.28 -9.37 53.09
C GLN A 19 -25.18 -9.69 52.11
N PHE A 20 -23.96 -9.61 52.56
CA PHE A 20 -22.87 -10.37 51.95
C PHE A 20 -23.03 -11.82 52.40
N SER A 21 -23.56 -12.70 51.56
CA SER A 21 -23.69 -14.10 51.87
C SER A 21 -22.42 -14.84 51.40
N TYR A 22 -21.86 -15.66 52.30
CA TYR A 22 -20.86 -16.66 51.95
C TYR A 22 -21.51 -17.75 51.09
N HIS A 23 -20.94 -18.06 49.95
CA HIS A 23 -21.34 -19.23 49.18
C HIS A 23 -20.53 -20.45 49.64
N VAL A 24 -21.22 -21.55 49.88
CA VAL A 24 -20.61 -22.87 50.12
C VAL A 24 -20.79 -23.66 48.82
N ASP A 25 -19.70 -24.16 48.24
CA ASP A 25 -19.80 -25.01 47.04
C ASP A 25 -20.52 -26.33 47.34
N GLU A 26 -20.88 -27.09 46.30
CA GLU A 26 -21.58 -28.37 46.40
C GLU A 26 -20.80 -29.43 47.17
N ASN A 27 -19.51 -29.25 47.44
CA ASN A 27 -18.60 -30.09 48.22
C ASN A 27 -18.42 -29.64 49.68
N GLY A 28 -19.16 -28.61 50.10
CA GLY A 28 -19.10 -28.09 51.47
C GLY A 28 -17.85 -27.29 51.81
N VAL A 29 -17.05 -26.93 50.79
CA VAL A 29 -15.91 -25.99 50.98
C VAL A 29 -16.48 -24.59 50.97
N SER A 30 -16.28 -23.81 52.03
CA SER A 30 -16.72 -22.42 52.10
C SER A 30 -16.03 -21.59 51.05
N GLY A 31 -16.73 -21.38 49.92
CA GLY A 31 -16.32 -20.43 48.90
C GLY A 31 -16.43 -19.02 49.48
N THR A 32 -15.35 -18.25 49.39
CA THR A 32 -15.31 -16.88 49.88
C THR A 32 -15.77 -15.88 48.83
N GLY A 33 -16.97 -16.11 48.22
CA GLY A 33 -17.57 -15.21 47.27
C GLY A 33 -18.40 -14.13 47.92
N ILE A 34 -18.43 -12.92 47.37
CA ILE A 34 -19.31 -11.81 47.74
C ILE A 34 -20.43 -11.71 46.72
N GLN A 35 -21.69 -11.85 47.16
CA GLN A 35 -22.85 -11.71 46.28
C GLN A 35 -23.99 -10.89 46.90
N SER A 36 -24.79 -10.25 46.07
CA SER A 36 -26.10 -9.68 46.47
C SER A 36 -27.25 -10.67 46.24
N PRO A 37 -28.45 -10.46 46.81
CA PRO A 37 -29.53 -11.47 46.83
C PRO A 37 -30.01 -12.00 45.48
N THR A 38 -29.78 -11.29 44.39
CA THR A 38 -30.19 -11.66 43.01
C THR A 38 -29.07 -12.19 42.15
N ASN A 39 -27.87 -12.32 42.71
CA ASN A 39 -26.67 -12.68 41.98
C ASN A 39 -26.13 -14.06 42.36
N THR A 40 -25.28 -14.64 41.53
CA THR A 40 -24.64 -15.91 41.78
C THR A 40 -23.11 -15.75 41.78
N ALA A 41 -22.44 -16.08 42.89
CA ALA A 41 -20.99 -16.16 42.99
C ALA A 41 -20.62 -17.61 43.35
N SER A 42 -20.62 -18.49 42.35
CA SER A 42 -20.34 -19.93 42.51
C SER A 42 -18.88 -20.28 42.45
N GLY A 43 -18.04 -19.44 41.86
CA GLY A 43 -16.61 -19.64 41.78
C GLY A 43 -15.90 -19.41 43.13
N VAL A 44 -14.83 -20.15 43.39
CA VAL A 44 -14.00 -19.95 44.59
C VAL A 44 -13.35 -18.57 44.53
N TYR A 45 -13.52 -17.77 45.62
CA TYR A 45 -13.04 -16.36 45.69
C TYR A 45 -13.66 -15.42 44.64
N SER A 46 -14.85 -15.74 44.11
CA SER A 46 -15.54 -14.90 43.13
C SER A 46 -16.35 -13.76 43.77
N ILE A 47 -16.62 -12.70 42.99
CA ILE A 47 -17.41 -11.53 43.38
C ILE A 47 -18.53 -11.29 42.37
N ALA A 48 -19.79 -11.25 42.83
CA ALA A 48 -20.95 -10.91 41.99
C ALA A 48 -21.77 -9.80 42.63
N MET A 49 -21.79 -8.62 42.01
CA MET A 49 -22.50 -7.41 42.48
C MET A 49 -23.38 -6.83 41.38
N GLY A 50 -24.65 -6.57 41.69
CA GLY A 50 -25.56 -5.93 40.73
C GLY A 50 -26.92 -6.63 40.61
N SER A 51 -27.42 -6.85 39.40
CA SER A 51 -28.68 -7.56 39.12
C SER A 51 -28.47 -8.68 38.11
N SER A 52 -28.77 -9.92 38.50
CA SER A 52 -28.53 -11.09 37.67
C SER A 52 -27.04 -11.25 37.23
N ALA A 53 -26.13 -10.84 38.08
CA ALA A 53 -24.69 -11.01 37.86
C ALA A 53 -24.25 -12.45 38.23
N GLN A 54 -23.45 -13.09 37.42
CA GLN A 54 -23.03 -14.47 37.59
C GLN A 54 -21.49 -14.60 37.50
N ALA A 55 -20.83 -14.80 38.66
CA ALA A 55 -19.39 -15.02 38.77
C ALA A 55 -19.14 -16.53 39.02
N ASN A 56 -19.03 -17.30 37.96
CA ASN A 56 -18.97 -18.75 38.01
C ASN A 56 -17.54 -19.30 38.03
N GLY A 57 -16.59 -18.56 37.48
CA GLY A 57 -15.16 -18.93 37.48
C GLY A 57 -14.48 -18.67 38.81
N GLY A 58 -13.46 -19.48 39.17
CA GLY A 58 -12.62 -19.17 40.33
C GLY A 58 -11.90 -17.83 40.18
N TYR A 59 -11.87 -17.02 41.23
CA TYR A 59 -11.31 -15.66 41.21
C TYR A 59 -11.99 -14.69 40.24
N SER A 60 -13.16 -15.03 39.69
CA SER A 60 -13.90 -14.17 38.76
C SER A 60 -14.56 -12.98 39.47
N THR A 61 -14.73 -11.89 38.72
CA THR A 61 -15.42 -10.69 39.25
C THR A 61 -16.48 -10.21 38.25
N VAL A 62 -17.74 -10.09 38.74
CA VAL A 62 -18.81 -9.53 37.96
C VAL A 62 -19.45 -8.35 38.71
N ILE A 63 -19.50 -7.18 38.06
CA ILE A 63 -20.16 -5.98 38.61
C ILE A 63 -21.09 -5.40 37.53
N GLY A 64 -22.42 -5.49 37.75
CA GLY A 64 -23.35 -4.91 36.79
C GLY A 64 -24.64 -5.67 36.61
N THR A 65 -25.24 -5.59 35.43
CA THR A 65 -26.58 -6.15 35.15
C THR A 65 -26.47 -7.21 34.04
N GLN A 66 -27.04 -8.41 34.28
CA GLN A 66 -27.08 -9.48 33.31
C GLN A 66 -25.68 -9.84 32.73
N SER A 67 -24.65 -9.77 33.56
CA SER A 67 -23.27 -10.02 33.16
C SER A 67 -22.78 -11.35 33.73
N VAL A 68 -21.89 -12.02 33.00
CA VAL A 68 -21.40 -13.35 33.33
C VAL A 68 -19.87 -13.42 33.21
N ALA A 69 -19.24 -14.08 34.15
CA ALA A 69 -17.80 -14.42 34.09
C ALA A 69 -17.67 -15.93 34.41
N THR A 70 -17.35 -16.73 33.42
CA THR A 70 -17.41 -18.20 33.53
C THR A 70 -16.09 -18.86 33.83
N ASP A 71 -14.97 -18.28 33.43
CA ASP A 71 -13.68 -18.92 33.59
C ASP A 71 -12.81 -18.26 34.67
N ILE A 72 -11.70 -18.93 35.03
CA ILE A 72 -10.80 -18.52 36.11
C ILE A 72 -10.25 -17.11 35.84
N GLY A 73 -10.35 -16.24 36.85
CA GLY A 73 -9.81 -14.89 36.80
C GLY A 73 -10.50 -13.95 35.82
N SER A 74 -11.62 -14.36 35.22
CA SER A 74 -12.36 -13.51 34.28
C SER A 74 -13.05 -12.35 34.99
N ILE A 75 -13.15 -11.19 34.31
CA ILE A 75 -13.74 -9.96 34.84
C ILE A 75 -14.81 -9.46 33.88
N ALA A 76 -16.05 -9.28 34.38
CA ALA A 76 -17.16 -8.74 33.62
C ALA A 76 -17.79 -7.54 34.37
N ILE A 77 -17.62 -6.32 33.82
CA ILE A 77 -18.13 -5.09 34.44
C ILE A 77 -19.00 -4.31 33.46
N GLY A 78 -20.31 -4.15 33.81
CA GLY A 78 -21.24 -3.40 32.99
C GLY A 78 -22.57 -4.08 32.77
N GLY A 79 -23.21 -3.88 31.60
CA GLY A 79 -24.52 -4.45 31.25
C GLY A 79 -24.42 -5.46 30.12
N GLY A 80 -24.86 -6.71 30.34
CA GLY A 80 -24.81 -7.76 29.32
C GLY A 80 -23.37 -8.11 28.89
N VAL A 81 -22.44 -8.12 29.83
CA VAL A 81 -21.03 -8.45 29.57
C VAL A 81 -20.81 -9.92 29.84
N ASN A 82 -20.26 -10.62 28.83
CA ASN A 82 -19.81 -12.01 28.94
C ASN A 82 -18.27 -12.08 28.87
N SER A 83 -17.63 -12.56 29.93
CA SER A 83 -16.21 -12.81 29.99
C SER A 83 -15.98 -14.30 30.25
N ASP A 84 -15.89 -15.05 29.14
CA ASP A 84 -15.89 -16.50 29.14
C ASP A 84 -14.50 -17.11 28.98
N GLY A 85 -13.52 -16.33 28.56
CA GLY A 85 -12.13 -16.78 28.44
C GLY A 85 -11.36 -16.74 29.75
N LEU A 86 -10.34 -17.59 29.90
CA LEU A 86 -9.41 -17.62 31.03
C LEU A 86 -8.72 -16.26 31.17
N TYR A 87 -8.80 -15.60 32.35
CA TYR A 87 -8.29 -14.25 32.61
C TYR A 87 -8.75 -13.19 31.63
N SER A 88 -9.93 -13.37 31.00
CA SER A 88 -10.50 -12.39 30.09
C SER A 88 -11.08 -11.19 30.85
N VAL A 89 -11.17 -10.04 30.17
CA VAL A 89 -11.70 -8.79 30.73
C VAL A 89 -12.74 -8.18 29.79
N GLY A 90 -13.99 -8.05 30.27
CA GLY A 90 -15.06 -7.35 29.58
C GLY A 90 -15.51 -6.11 30.37
N LEU A 91 -15.48 -4.91 29.73
CA LEU A 91 -15.86 -3.64 30.38
C LEU A 91 -16.81 -2.82 29.48
N GLY A 92 -18.08 -2.63 29.87
CA GLY A 92 -18.97 -1.80 29.10
C GLY A 92 -20.39 -2.38 28.94
N SER A 93 -20.93 -2.39 27.73
CA SER A 93 -22.27 -2.90 27.46
C SER A 93 -22.31 -3.80 26.21
N SER A 94 -23.02 -4.93 26.34
CA SER A 94 -23.12 -5.95 25.27
C SER A 94 -21.74 -6.46 24.79
N ILE A 95 -20.88 -6.81 25.72
CA ILE A 95 -19.49 -7.19 25.50
C ILE A 95 -19.35 -8.72 25.48
N ALA A 96 -18.47 -9.23 24.62
CA ALA A 96 -18.03 -10.62 24.66
C ALA A 96 -16.49 -10.71 24.68
N ALA A 97 -15.90 -11.12 25.79
CA ALA A 97 -14.49 -11.44 25.94
C ALA A 97 -14.35 -12.96 26.11
N SER A 98 -14.36 -13.69 25.00
CA SER A 98 -14.40 -15.16 25.00
C SER A 98 -13.07 -15.85 24.73
N GLY A 99 -12.11 -15.11 24.22
CA GLY A 99 -10.74 -15.62 24.08
C GLY A 99 -10.00 -15.63 25.42
N ASP A 100 -9.11 -16.60 25.66
CA ASP A 100 -8.23 -16.59 26.81
C ASP A 100 -7.31 -15.37 26.78
N TYR A 101 -7.15 -14.72 27.93
CA TYR A 101 -6.37 -13.47 28.08
C TYR A 101 -6.88 -12.31 27.21
N SER A 102 -8.11 -12.41 26.68
CA SER A 102 -8.68 -11.37 25.82
C SER A 102 -9.20 -10.17 26.62
N MET A 103 -9.29 -9.02 25.94
CA MET A 103 -9.87 -7.79 26.51
C MET A 103 -10.89 -7.18 25.55
N ALA A 104 -12.11 -6.97 26.01
CA ALA A 104 -13.16 -6.30 25.25
C ALA A 104 -13.72 -5.11 26.04
N MET A 105 -13.67 -3.89 25.46
CA MET A 105 -14.10 -2.66 26.13
C MET A 105 -14.96 -1.77 25.23
N GLY A 106 -16.09 -1.27 25.76
CA GLY A 106 -16.92 -0.30 25.05
C GLY A 106 -18.38 -0.74 24.91
N TYR A 107 -18.90 -0.70 23.67
CA TYR A 107 -20.25 -1.09 23.32
C TYR A 107 -20.27 -2.08 22.16
N GLU A 108 -20.96 -3.22 22.31
CA GLU A 108 -21.04 -4.26 21.28
C GLU A 108 -19.67 -4.75 20.78
N THR A 109 -18.67 -4.83 21.67
CA THR A 109 -17.32 -5.30 21.31
C THR A 109 -17.15 -6.80 21.55
N GLN A 110 -16.38 -7.45 20.69
CA GLN A 110 -16.08 -8.87 20.79
C GLN A 110 -14.58 -9.13 20.68
N ALA A 111 -14.00 -9.81 21.65
CA ALA A 111 -12.61 -10.29 21.64
C ALA A 111 -12.62 -11.80 21.83
N SER A 112 -12.50 -12.56 20.73
CA SER A 112 -12.61 -14.02 20.74
C SER A 112 -11.28 -14.75 20.43
N GLY A 113 -10.32 -14.06 19.88
CA GLY A 113 -8.98 -14.63 19.68
C GLY A 113 -8.18 -14.71 20.99
N TYR A 114 -7.25 -15.64 21.07
CA TYR A 114 -6.31 -15.75 22.19
C TYR A 114 -5.52 -14.44 22.35
N SER A 115 -5.45 -13.89 23.56
CA SER A 115 -4.78 -12.61 23.85
C SER A 115 -5.21 -11.44 22.94
N SER A 116 -6.45 -11.46 22.42
CA SER A 116 -6.98 -10.42 21.55
C SER A 116 -7.50 -9.20 22.34
N THR A 117 -7.54 -8.03 21.71
CA THR A 117 -8.03 -6.79 22.30
C THR A 117 -9.04 -6.11 21.37
N ALA A 118 -10.26 -5.86 21.84
CA ALA A 118 -11.31 -5.14 21.12
C ALA A 118 -11.75 -3.92 21.93
N MET A 119 -11.66 -2.69 21.39
CA MET A 119 -12.04 -1.46 22.08
C MET A 119 -12.83 -0.52 21.18
N GLY A 120 -14.02 -0.06 21.65
CA GLY A 120 -14.79 0.94 20.92
C GLY A 120 -16.26 0.60 20.80
N ASN A 121 -16.80 0.69 19.56
CA ASN A 121 -18.20 0.41 19.27
C ASN A 121 -18.29 -0.58 18.11
N GLY A 122 -18.94 -1.72 18.34
CA GLY A 122 -19.10 -2.76 17.30
C GLY A 122 -17.77 -3.33 16.78
N THR A 123 -16.72 -3.32 17.61
CA THR A 123 -15.39 -3.82 17.20
C THR A 123 -15.25 -5.33 17.45
N THR A 124 -14.53 -6.00 16.59
CA THR A 124 -14.32 -7.45 16.66
C THR A 124 -12.85 -7.81 16.50
N ALA A 125 -12.26 -8.50 17.46
CA ALA A 125 -10.90 -9.04 17.44
C ALA A 125 -10.97 -10.57 17.56
N ASN A 126 -11.01 -11.25 16.41
CA ASN A 126 -11.18 -12.71 16.31
C ASN A 126 -9.88 -13.47 16.09
N GLY A 127 -8.89 -12.83 15.48
CA GLY A 127 -7.58 -13.47 15.31
C GLY A 127 -6.81 -13.53 16.63
N ASP A 128 -5.97 -14.53 16.79
CA ASP A 128 -5.07 -14.64 17.94
C ASP A 128 -4.09 -13.46 17.96
N TYR A 129 -3.87 -12.88 19.13
CA TYR A 129 -3.01 -11.71 19.33
C TYR A 129 -3.45 -10.47 18.52
N SER A 130 -4.72 -10.44 18.07
CA SER A 130 -5.25 -9.35 17.25
C SER A 130 -5.70 -8.15 18.08
N THR A 131 -5.71 -6.98 17.46
CA THR A 131 -6.16 -5.72 18.10
C THR A 131 -7.14 -4.99 17.19
N ALA A 132 -8.34 -4.68 17.70
CA ALA A 132 -9.36 -3.91 17.00
C ALA A 132 -9.79 -2.70 17.83
N MET A 133 -9.63 -1.47 17.30
CA MET A 133 -9.99 -0.24 18.00
C MET A 133 -10.76 0.73 17.11
N GLY A 134 -11.87 1.28 17.60
CA GLY A 134 -12.63 2.29 16.88
C GLY A 134 -14.12 1.96 16.74
N ILE A 135 -14.67 2.10 15.53
CA ILE A 135 -16.08 1.83 15.24
C ILE A 135 -16.19 0.81 14.11
N GLY A 136 -16.86 -0.31 14.33
CA GLY A 136 -17.09 -1.33 13.30
C GLY A 136 -15.81 -1.98 12.75
N THR A 137 -14.72 -1.96 13.51
CA THR A 137 -13.44 -2.51 13.06
C THR A 137 -13.36 -4.03 13.28
N GLN A 138 -12.71 -4.75 12.37
CA GLN A 138 -12.59 -6.20 12.41
C GLN A 138 -11.14 -6.66 12.21
N ALA A 139 -10.51 -7.20 13.24
CA ALA A 139 -9.19 -7.83 13.21
C ALA A 139 -9.37 -9.35 13.26
N SER A 140 -9.44 -9.99 12.08
CA SER A 140 -9.74 -11.41 11.94
C SER A 140 -8.50 -12.27 11.67
N GLY A 141 -7.45 -11.69 11.13
CA GLY A 141 -6.17 -12.37 10.96
C GLY A 141 -5.39 -12.45 12.28
N ASP A 142 -4.62 -13.50 12.48
CA ASP A 142 -3.72 -13.60 13.63
C ASP A 142 -2.68 -12.48 13.57
N TYR A 143 -2.34 -11.91 14.73
CA TYR A 143 -1.42 -10.78 14.85
C TYR A 143 -1.87 -9.53 14.07
N SER A 144 -3.16 -9.47 13.66
CA SER A 144 -3.67 -8.33 12.88
C SER A 144 -4.03 -7.13 13.75
N THR A 145 -4.00 -5.93 13.15
CA THR A 145 -4.35 -4.69 13.83
C THR A 145 -5.30 -3.86 12.98
N THR A 146 -6.43 -3.43 13.58
CA THR A 146 -7.34 -2.46 12.96
C THR A 146 -7.55 -1.25 13.84
N MET A 147 -7.58 -0.05 13.24
CA MET A 147 -7.90 1.19 13.94
C MET A 147 -8.70 2.14 13.06
N GLY A 148 -9.80 2.70 13.58
CA GLY A 148 -10.55 3.73 12.87
C GLY A 148 -12.03 3.42 12.72
N ASN A 149 -12.58 3.59 11.53
CA ASN A 149 -13.98 3.34 11.24
C ASN A 149 -14.12 2.33 10.09
N GLU A 150 -14.86 1.25 10.32
CA GLU A 150 -15.14 0.22 9.32
C GLU A 150 -13.85 -0.34 8.65
N THR A 151 -12.80 -0.56 9.44
CA THR A 151 -11.54 -1.12 8.95
C THR A 151 -11.50 -2.64 9.14
N ILE A 152 -10.92 -3.34 8.18
CA ILE A 152 -10.83 -4.80 8.19
C ILE A 152 -9.38 -5.23 7.96
N ALA A 153 -8.83 -6.02 8.89
CA ALA A 153 -7.55 -6.69 8.75
C ALA A 153 -7.77 -8.21 8.87
N SER A 154 -7.92 -8.86 7.71
CA SER A 154 -8.19 -10.29 7.64
C SER A 154 -6.96 -11.14 7.28
N GLY A 155 -5.93 -10.51 6.73
CA GLY A 155 -4.66 -11.19 6.50
C GLY A 155 -3.90 -11.44 7.81
N ASN A 156 -3.16 -12.54 7.88
CA ASN A 156 -2.25 -12.80 9.00
C ASN A 156 -1.19 -11.69 9.08
N THR A 157 -0.94 -11.14 10.28
CA THR A 157 0.02 -10.04 10.52
C THR A 157 -0.32 -8.77 9.73
N SER A 158 -1.58 -8.57 9.31
CA SER A 158 -2.01 -7.42 8.52
C SER A 158 -2.38 -6.20 9.39
N THR A 159 -2.29 -5.01 8.81
CA THR A 159 -2.64 -3.75 9.47
C THR A 159 -3.58 -2.91 8.61
N ALA A 160 -4.75 -2.53 9.14
CA ALA A 160 -5.70 -1.64 8.47
C ALA A 160 -6.03 -0.44 9.37
N MET A 161 -5.75 0.79 8.92
CA MET A 161 -5.98 2.00 9.72
C MET A 161 -6.62 3.11 8.89
N GLY A 162 -7.68 3.74 9.43
CA GLY A 162 -8.34 4.87 8.76
C GLY A 162 -9.85 4.71 8.67
N ASN A 163 -10.42 4.90 7.48
CA ASN A 163 -11.85 4.77 7.26
C ASN A 163 -12.12 3.87 6.04
N ASN A 164 -12.89 2.82 6.24
CA ASN A 164 -13.26 1.84 5.21
C ASN A 164 -12.02 1.25 4.50
N THR A 165 -11.01 0.87 5.28
CA THR A 165 -9.77 0.28 4.77
C THR A 165 -9.77 -1.23 4.94
N THR A 166 -9.17 -1.94 4.00
CA THR A 166 -9.08 -3.41 4.03
C THR A 166 -7.65 -3.87 3.79
N ALA A 167 -7.12 -4.68 4.69
CA ALA A 167 -5.84 -5.36 4.57
C ALA A 167 -6.08 -6.88 4.62
N SER A 168 -6.26 -7.51 3.44
CA SER A 168 -6.59 -8.94 3.34
C SER A 168 -5.41 -9.83 2.95
N GLY A 169 -4.38 -9.27 2.37
CA GLY A 169 -3.14 -10.00 2.11
C GLY A 169 -2.38 -10.32 3.41
N SER A 170 -1.70 -11.46 3.46
CA SER A 170 -0.80 -11.77 4.57
C SER A 170 0.31 -10.71 4.66
N THR A 171 0.57 -10.19 5.86
CA THR A 171 1.57 -9.13 6.12
C THR A 171 1.30 -7.84 5.33
N SER A 172 0.04 -7.61 4.93
CA SER A 172 -0.35 -6.41 4.17
C SER A 172 -0.63 -5.20 5.07
N THR A 173 -0.52 -4.01 4.50
CA THR A 173 -0.79 -2.74 5.20
C THR A 173 -1.70 -1.83 4.38
N ALA A 174 -2.84 -1.42 4.93
CA ALA A 174 -3.78 -0.48 4.31
C ALA A 174 -4.00 0.73 5.21
N LEU A 175 -3.64 1.94 4.76
CA LEU A 175 -3.74 3.17 5.55
C LEU A 175 -4.46 4.29 4.77
N GLY A 176 -5.51 4.87 5.34
CA GLY A 176 -6.16 6.05 4.74
C GLY A 176 -7.68 5.93 4.62
N TYR A 177 -8.22 6.29 3.47
CA TYR A 177 -9.64 6.27 3.19
C TYR A 177 -9.96 5.34 2.00
N GLN A 178 -10.78 4.32 2.21
CA GLN A 178 -11.15 3.33 1.18
C GLN A 178 -9.93 2.69 0.49
N THR A 179 -8.89 2.38 1.26
CA THR A 179 -7.70 1.69 0.74
C THR A 179 -7.85 0.18 0.83
N ASN A 180 -7.28 -0.53 -0.13
CA ASN A 180 -7.32 -1.98 -0.17
C ASN A 180 -5.91 -2.55 -0.45
N ALA A 181 -5.39 -3.37 0.46
CA ALA A 181 -4.14 -4.10 0.31
C ALA A 181 -4.46 -5.61 0.33
N SER A 182 -4.69 -6.18 -0.86
CA SER A 182 -5.09 -7.58 -1.02
C SER A 182 -3.95 -8.52 -1.39
N GLY A 183 -2.88 -7.99 -1.99
CA GLY A 183 -1.68 -8.77 -2.27
C GLY A 183 -0.94 -9.15 -0.98
N ASN A 184 -0.32 -10.33 -0.96
CA ASN A 184 0.57 -10.71 0.13
C ASN A 184 1.74 -9.73 0.23
N GLN A 185 2.07 -9.25 1.44
CA GLN A 185 3.12 -8.27 1.69
C GLN A 185 2.91 -6.94 0.95
N SER A 186 1.66 -6.63 0.58
CA SER A 186 1.33 -5.41 -0.16
C SER A 186 1.11 -4.20 0.76
N ILE A 187 1.28 -3.00 0.21
CA ILE A 187 1.08 -1.74 0.91
C ILE A 187 0.16 -0.82 0.10
N ALA A 188 -0.95 -0.35 0.69
CA ALA A 188 -1.85 0.63 0.09
C ALA A 188 -2.02 1.84 1.03
N ILE A 189 -1.60 3.03 0.60
CA ILE A 189 -1.64 4.24 1.43
C ILE A 189 -2.28 5.40 0.66
N GLY A 190 -3.30 6.04 1.24
CA GLY A 190 -3.89 7.26 0.67
C GLY A 190 -5.41 7.25 0.57
N TRP A 191 -5.92 7.65 -0.58
CA TRP A 191 -7.35 7.74 -0.86
C TRP A 191 -7.73 6.83 -2.03
N ARG A 192 -8.60 5.82 -1.79
CA ARG A 192 -9.05 4.83 -2.80
C ARG A 192 -7.88 4.11 -3.50
N THR A 193 -6.80 3.84 -2.79
CA THR A 193 -5.65 3.12 -3.35
C THR A 193 -5.85 1.60 -3.26
N ASN A 194 -5.38 0.88 -4.27
CA ASN A 194 -5.42 -0.58 -4.31
C ASN A 194 -4.01 -1.14 -4.56
N SER A 195 -3.61 -2.11 -3.76
CA SER A 195 -2.36 -2.85 -3.92
C SER A 195 -2.69 -4.34 -3.97
N ASN A 196 -2.91 -4.85 -5.19
CA ASN A 196 -3.40 -6.20 -5.43
C ASN A 196 -2.27 -7.19 -5.74
N GLY A 197 -1.19 -6.71 -6.32
CA GLY A 197 -0.02 -7.54 -6.57
C GLY A 197 0.68 -7.96 -5.28
N ALA A 198 1.18 -9.18 -5.21
CA ALA A 198 2.02 -9.59 -4.08
C ALA A 198 3.31 -8.75 -4.06
N VAL A 199 3.71 -8.31 -2.87
CA VAL A 199 4.86 -7.41 -2.64
C VAL A 199 4.71 -6.04 -3.32
N SER A 200 3.50 -5.68 -3.76
CA SER A 200 3.24 -4.41 -4.44
C SER A 200 3.03 -3.25 -3.46
N THR A 201 3.20 -2.03 -3.95
CA THR A 201 2.98 -0.81 -3.17
C THR A 201 2.23 0.23 -3.99
N ALA A 202 1.11 0.72 -3.46
CA ALA A 202 0.32 1.81 -4.04
C ALA A 202 0.22 2.98 -3.06
N ILE A 203 0.61 4.19 -3.48
CA ILE A 203 0.57 5.39 -2.64
C ILE A 203 -0.02 6.56 -3.43
N GLY A 204 -1.06 7.21 -2.89
CA GLY A 204 -1.62 8.41 -3.52
C GLY A 204 -3.14 8.46 -3.52
N ALA A 205 -3.73 8.87 -4.66
CA ALA A 205 -5.18 8.94 -4.81
C ALA A 205 -5.65 8.05 -5.97
N ALA A 206 -6.46 7.06 -5.67
CA ALA A 206 -6.97 6.07 -6.62
C ALA A 206 -5.86 5.40 -7.47
N THR A 207 -4.70 5.18 -6.85
CA THR A 207 -3.59 4.44 -7.45
C THR A 207 -3.80 2.94 -7.34
N ASN A 208 -3.40 2.21 -8.37
CA ASN A 208 -3.47 0.76 -8.43
C ASN A 208 -2.07 0.18 -8.68
N ALA A 209 -1.62 -0.71 -7.83
CA ALA A 209 -0.42 -1.54 -8.03
C ALA A 209 -0.89 -3.00 -8.16
N GLU A 210 -1.04 -3.46 -9.41
CA GLU A 210 -1.74 -4.70 -9.73
C GLU A 210 -0.80 -5.87 -9.99
N ASP A 211 0.41 -5.58 -10.45
CA ASP A 211 1.41 -6.60 -10.75
C ASP A 211 2.25 -7.00 -9.54
N TYR A 212 2.81 -8.21 -9.61
CA TYR A 212 3.79 -8.69 -8.66
C TYR A 212 5.00 -7.74 -8.53
N ILE A 213 5.33 -7.31 -7.31
CA ILE A 213 6.44 -6.36 -6.98
C ILE A 213 6.25 -4.96 -7.61
N SER A 214 5.07 -4.59 -8.07
CA SER A 214 4.85 -3.26 -8.69
C SER A 214 4.82 -2.13 -7.65
N PHE A 215 5.23 -0.93 -8.09
CA PHE A 215 5.20 0.28 -7.28
C PHE A 215 4.48 1.41 -8.02
N ALA A 216 3.31 1.82 -7.52
CA ALA A 216 2.47 2.86 -8.11
C ALA A 216 2.34 4.06 -7.18
N ILE A 217 2.58 5.28 -7.71
CA ILE A 217 2.40 6.53 -6.96
C ILE A 217 1.62 7.56 -7.77
N GLY A 218 1.14 8.61 -7.10
CA GLY A 218 0.49 9.74 -7.76
C GLY A 218 -1.03 9.65 -7.72
N THR A 219 -1.68 9.87 -8.85
CA THR A 219 -3.13 9.88 -8.93
C THR A 219 -3.63 9.12 -10.16
N TYR A 220 -4.66 8.27 -9.99
CA TYR A 220 -5.38 7.62 -11.09
C TYR A 220 -4.44 7.10 -12.20
N ASN A 221 -3.42 6.30 -11.85
CA ASN A 221 -2.59 5.63 -12.86
C ASN A 221 -3.44 4.66 -13.69
N LYS A 222 -3.03 4.39 -14.93
CA LYS A 222 -3.65 3.34 -15.73
C LYS A 222 -3.57 2.01 -15.01
N THR A 223 -4.64 1.24 -15.16
CA THR A 223 -4.69 -0.17 -14.76
C THR A 223 -4.17 -1.04 -15.89
N ASP A 224 -3.56 -2.15 -15.56
CA ASP A 224 -3.15 -3.12 -16.56
C ASP A 224 -4.40 -3.87 -17.09
N GLU A 225 -4.42 -4.18 -18.40
CA GLU A 225 -5.50 -4.97 -19.01
C GLU A 225 -5.40 -6.47 -18.62
N THR A 226 -4.19 -6.92 -18.33
CA THR A 226 -3.90 -8.32 -17.96
C THR A 226 -2.90 -8.36 -16.79
N PRO A 227 -3.31 -7.95 -15.57
CA PRO A 227 -2.41 -7.90 -14.44
C PRO A 227 -1.92 -9.29 -14.04
N ASN A 228 -0.69 -9.36 -13.57
CA ASN A 228 -0.07 -10.59 -13.09
C ASN A 228 0.34 -10.43 -11.60
N PRO A 229 -0.63 -10.58 -10.67
CA PRO A 229 -0.42 -10.21 -9.27
C PRO A 229 0.48 -11.18 -8.49
N ASP A 230 0.58 -12.43 -8.92
CA ASP A 230 1.18 -13.49 -8.12
C ASP A 230 2.52 -13.98 -8.64
N SER A 231 2.93 -13.54 -9.83
CA SER A 231 4.18 -14.01 -10.44
C SER A 231 4.92 -12.94 -11.22
N PHE A 232 6.24 -13.08 -11.25
CA PHE A 232 7.11 -12.19 -11.99
C PHE A 232 6.99 -12.38 -13.50
N SER A 233 6.85 -11.27 -14.24
CA SER A 233 7.04 -11.19 -15.67
C SER A 233 7.87 -9.95 -16.02
N PHE A 234 8.64 -10.01 -17.09
CA PHE A 234 9.33 -8.83 -17.63
C PHE A 234 8.36 -7.78 -18.19
N GLU A 235 7.13 -8.15 -18.49
CA GLU A 235 6.06 -7.26 -18.97
C GLU A 235 5.30 -6.58 -17.83
N ASN A 236 5.48 -7.04 -16.58
CA ASN A 236 4.86 -6.41 -15.42
C ASN A 236 5.36 -4.96 -15.25
N THR A 237 4.49 -4.11 -14.77
CA THR A 237 4.84 -2.76 -14.32
C THR A 237 5.74 -2.85 -13.09
N ALA A 238 6.97 -2.33 -13.19
CA ALA A 238 7.89 -2.21 -12.07
C ALA A 238 7.64 -0.92 -11.26
N PHE A 239 7.44 0.20 -11.98
CA PHE A 239 7.22 1.51 -11.36
C PHE A 239 6.33 2.37 -12.24
N VAL A 240 5.34 3.05 -11.63
CA VAL A 240 4.45 3.97 -12.34
C VAL A 240 4.12 5.23 -11.53
N ILE A 241 4.11 6.38 -12.21
CA ILE A 241 3.59 7.64 -11.67
C ILE A 241 2.30 7.96 -12.42
N GLY A 242 1.16 7.85 -11.73
CA GLY A 242 -0.13 8.29 -12.25
C GLY A 242 -0.27 9.81 -12.20
N ASN A 243 -0.90 10.38 -13.22
CA ASN A 243 -1.27 11.79 -13.30
C ASN A 243 -2.71 11.99 -13.79
N GLY A 244 -3.52 10.95 -13.76
CA GLY A 244 -4.93 10.98 -14.15
C GLY A 244 -5.85 11.59 -13.10
N GLY A 245 -7.15 11.53 -13.37
CA GLY A 245 -8.20 12.03 -12.48
C GLY A 245 -8.61 13.48 -12.73
N PHE A 246 -8.02 14.16 -13.73
CA PHE A 246 -8.29 15.55 -14.04
C PHE A 246 -8.71 15.74 -15.50
N ASN A 247 -9.56 16.73 -15.77
CA ASN A 247 -9.90 17.16 -17.14
C ASN A 247 -8.85 18.14 -17.68
N SER A 248 -9.00 18.51 -18.97
CA SER A 248 -8.11 19.45 -19.66
C SER A 248 -8.03 20.85 -19.01
N ASN A 249 -8.99 21.22 -18.17
CA ASN A 249 -9.05 22.49 -17.45
C ASN A 249 -8.54 22.37 -15.98
N GLY A 250 -7.96 21.22 -15.60
CA GLY A 250 -7.46 20.95 -14.25
C GLY A 250 -8.56 20.64 -13.23
N GLY A 251 -9.82 20.50 -13.65
CA GLY A 251 -10.91 20.08 -12.79
C GLY A 251 -10.84 18.59 -12.50
N PHE A 252 -11.03 18.21 -11.22
CA PHE A 252 -11.04 16.81 -10.81
C PHE A 252 -12.28 16.08 -11.37
N ILE A 253 -12.09 15.01 -12.12
CA ILE A 253 -13.16 14.17 -12.67
C ILE A 253 -13.31 12.89 -11.84
N GLY A 254 -12.19 12.26 -11.48
CA GLY A 254 -12.15 11.09 -10.61
C GLY A 254 -12.83 9.83 -11.15
N THR A 255 -12.89 9.66 -12.48
CA THR A 255 -13.42 8.45 -13.14
C THR A 255 -12.29 7.56 -13.64
N ASP A 256 -12.58 6.27 -13.84
CA ASP A 256 -11.60 5.33 -14.40
C ASP A 256 -11.17 5.70 -15.84
N GLU A 257 -12.06 6.35 -16.62
CA GLU A 257 -11.74 6.85 -17.95
C GLU A 257 -10.69 7.98 -17.96
N SER A 258 -10.49 8.64 -16.81
CA SER A 258 -9.47 9.68 -16.64
C SER A 258 -8.11 9.17 -16.18
N ARG A 259 -7.91 7.84 -16.13
CA ARG A 259 -6.62 7.24 -15.71
C ARG A 259 -5.53 7.48 -16.74
N SER A 260 -4.37 7.89 -16.27
CA SER A 260 -3.19 8.11 -17.11
C SER A 260 -1.89 7.95 -16.35
N ASN A 261 -0.81 7.62 -17.06
CA ASN A 261 0.53 7.52 -16.54
C ASN A 261 1.36 8.69 -17.06
N ALA A 262 2.03 9.43 -16.17
CA ALA A 262 3.07 10.40 -16.53
C ALA A 262 4.39 9.71 -16.85
N PHE A 263 4.69 8.65 -16.11
CA PHE A 263 5.93 7.88 -16.21
C PHE A 263 5.65 6.42 -15.88
N GLU A 264 6.22 5.51 -16.63
CA GLU A 264 6.07 4.07 -16.42
C GLU A 264 7.36 3.33 -16.78
N VAL A 265 7.73 2.35 -15.98
CA VAL A 265 8.84 1.45 -16.21
C VAL A 265 8.36 0.00 -16.05
N LEU A 266 8.62 -0.82 -17.06
CA LEU A 266 8.41 -2.26 -17.00
C LEU A 266 9.69 -2.96 -16.51
N PHE A 267 9.57 -4.19 -16.02
CA PHE A 267 10.74 -4.97 -15.58
C PHE A 267 11.69 -5.34 -16.72
N ASP A 268 11.27 -5.28 -18.00
CA ASP A 268 12.17 -5.44 -19.15
C ASP A 268 13.07 -4.20 -19.39
N GLY A 269 12.86 -3.11 -18.64
CA GLY A 269 13.54 -1.83 -18.78
C GLY A 269 12.86 -0.88 -19.78
N THR A 270 11.75 -1.27 -20.39
CA THR A 270 10.95 -0.36 -21.23
C THR A 270 10.43 0.77 -20.36
N THR A 271 10.69 2.01 -20.79
CA THR A 271 10.28 3.22 -20.07
C THR A 271 9.43 4.10 -20.97
N THR A 272 8.27 4.51 -20.48
CA THR A 272 7.33 5.41 -21.17
C THR A 272 7.18 6.71 -20.40
N ILE A 273 7.29 7.85 -21.11
CA ILE A 273 7.07 9.20 -20.58
C ILE A 273 5.95 9.82 -21.41
N ALA A 274 4.87 10.26 -20.78
CA ALA A 274 3.70 10.81 -21.49
C ALA A 274 3.89 12.23 -22.01
N GLY A 275 4.88 12.95 -21.51
CA GLY A 275 5.20 14.33 -21.91
C GLY A 275 6.61 14.47 -22.49
N ASP A 276 7.07 15.70 -22.55
CA ASP A 276 8.42 16.03 -23.02
C ASP A 276 9.49 15.67 -21.98
N LEU A 277 10.61 15.15 -22.45
CA LEU A 277 11.82 15.00 -21.64
C LEU A 277 12.69 16.25 -21.76
N ASN A 278 12.59 17.17 -20.82
CA ASN A 278 13.38 18.39 -20.78
C ASN A 278 14.71 18.17 -20.05
N ILE A 279 15.82 18.42 -20.73
CA ILE A 279 17.16 18.31 -20.18
C ILE A 279 17.76 19.70 -20.04
N ASN A 280 18.25 20.02 -18.85
CA ASN A 280 18.92 21.29 -18.58
C ASN A 280 20.15 21.45 -19.50
N SER A 281 20.15 22.50 -20.35
CA SER A 281 21.20 22.79 -21.32
C SER A 281 21.66 24.25 -21.31
N ASP A 282 21.40 24.99 -20.23
CA ASP A 282 21.81 26.38 -20.06
C ASP A 282 23.33 26.49 -20.06
N ALA A 283 23.87 27.46 -20.82
CA ALA A 283 25.33 27.71 -20.91
C ALA A 283 25.95 28.04 -19.55
N ARG A 284 25.19 28.63 -18.63
CA ARG A 284 25.65 28.96 -17.25
C ARG A 284 26.00 27.71 -16.42
N LEU A 285 25.47 26.54 -16.80
CA LEU A 285 25.74 25.27 -16.13
C LEU A 285 26.92 24.51 -16.77
N LYS A 286 27.54 25.06 -17.83
CA LYS A 286 28.56 24.40 -18.63
C LYS A 286 29.87 25.17 -18.59
N ALA A 287 30.96 24.46 -18.59
CA ALA A 287 32.32 25.02 -18.71
C ALA A 287 33.01 24.47 -19.96
N ASN A 288 34.05 25.18 -20.43
CA ASN A 288 34.89 24.76 -21.57
C ASN A 288 34.07 24.43 -22.83
N ILE A 289 33.12 25.31 -23.16
CA ILE A 289 32.25 25.13 -24.31
C ILE A 289 33.06 25.30 -25.59
N ILE A 290 33.22 24.24 -26.37
CA ILE A 290 33.88 24.23 -27.67
C ILE A 290 32.99 23.61 -28.71
N SER A 291 33.21 23.96 -30.00
CA SER A 291 32.48 23.34 -31.11
C SER A 291 32.92 21.88 -31.30
N LEU A 292 31.92 21.01 -31.58
CA LEU A 292 32.19 19.59 -31.91
C LEU A 292 33.06 19.40 -33.19
N GLY A 293 33.13 20.44 -34.05
CA GLY A 293 33.83 20.35 -35.33
C GLY A 293 33.13 19.43 -36.32
N ALA A 294 33.93 18.78 -37.18
CA ALA A 294 33.44 17.86 -38.21
C ALA A 294 33.03 16.52 -37.61
N THR A 295 31.79 16.14 -37.85
CA THR A 295 31.19 14.91 -37.27
C THR A 295 30.70 13.91 -38.32
N LEU A 296 30.47 14.32 -39.58
CA LEU A 296 29.91 13.47 -40.63
C LEU A 296 30.74 12.21 -40.89
N SER A 297 32.04 12.31 -40.99
CA SER A 297 32.93 11.17 -41.26
C SER A 297 32.94 10.14 -40.12
N LYS A 298 32.76 10.60 -38.87
CA LYS A 298 32.65 9.74 -37.70
C LYS A 298 31.26 9.06 -37.64
N LEU A 299 30.20 9.83 -37.91
CA LEU A 299 28.86 9.33 -37.92
C LEU A 299 28.63 8.22 -38.94
N LEU A 300 29.22 8.35 -40.13
CA LEU A 300 29.16 7.34 -41.21
C LEU A 300 29.83 6.00 -40.86
N GLN A 301 30.57 5.90 -39.75
CA GLN A 301 31.16 4.65 -39.26
C GLN A 301 30.22 3.89 -38.32
N ILE A 302 29.08 4.51 -37.94
CA ILE A 302 28.09 3.90 -37.07
C ILE A 302 27.02 3.24 -37.91
N ASP A 303 26.70 1.98 -37.58
CA ASP A 303 25.68 1.20 -38.27
C ASP A 303 24.52 0.89 -37.32
N GLY A 304 23.29 1.19 -37.76
CA GLY A 304 22.07 0.85 -37.04
C GLY A 304 21.82 -0.66 -37.06
N LYS A 305 21.47 -1.24 -35.90
CA LYS A 305 21.26 -2.68 -35.74
C LYS A 305 19.81 -2.99 -35.37
N THR A 306 19.33 -4.13 -35.84
CA THR A 306 18.12 -4.79 -35.27
C THR A 306 18.62 -5.90 -34.34
N TYR A 307 17.96 -6.02 -33.18
CA TYR A 307 18.30 -7.03 -32.17
C TYR A 307 17.09 -7.47 -31.37
N THR A 308 17.26 -8.55 -30.62
CA THR A 308 16.34 -8.98 -29.56
C THR A 308 17.12 -9.02 -28.26
N LEU A 309 16.45 -8.73 -27.13
CA LEU A 309 17.09 -8.89 -25.83
C LEU A 309 17.21 -10.37 -25.48
N LYS A 310 18.36 -10.79 -24.96
CA LYS A 310 18.61 -12.21 -24.60
C LYS A 310 17.62 -12.76 -23.56
N LYS A 311 17.05 -11.89 -22.71
CA LYS A 311 16.08 -12.23 -21.66
C LYS A 311 14.63 -12.14 -22.13
N ASP A 312 14.37 -11.64 -23.34
CA ASP A 312 13.02 -11.47 -23.89
C ASP A 312 12.55 -12.81 -24.49
N THR A 313 11.63 -13.48 -23.82
CA THR A 313 11.03 -14.74 -24.26
C THR A 313 10.15 -14.57 -25.50
N ASN A 314 9.64 -13.39 -25.75
CA ASN A 314 8.78 -13.06 -26.90
C ASN A 314 9.60 -12.68 -28.13
N HIS A 315 10.92 -12.60 -28.03
CA HIS A 315 11.82 -12.25 -29.12
C HIS A 315 11.45 -10.97 -29.88
N LYS A 316 10.94 -9.96 -29.16
CA LYS A 316 10.53 -8.67 -29.73
C LYS A 316 11.71 -7.97 -30.38
N LYS A 317 11.63 -7.72 -31.71
CA LYS A 317 12.65 -7.00 -32.44
C LYS A 317 12.73 -5.54 -31.98
N LYS A 318 13.93 -5.09 -31.67
CA LYS A 318 14.25 -3.70 -31.32
C LYS A 318 15.26 -3.14 -32.34
N ILE A 319 15.32 -1.83 -32.48
CA ILE A 319 16.30 -1.13 -33.32
C ILE A 319 17.14 -0.25 -32.39
N GLY A 320 18.44 -0.22 -32.63
CA GLY A 320 19.34 0.60 -31.82
C GLY A 320 20.77 0.55 -32.33
N LEU A 321 21.69 1.06 -31.52
CA LEU A 321 23.10 1.13 -31.78
C LEU A 321 23.89 0.23 -30.82
N LEU A 322 25.04 -0.26 -31.22
CA LEU A 322 25.96 -0.94 -30.31
C LEU A 322 26.86 0.08 -29.62
N ALA A 323 26.90 0.04 -28.29
CA ALA A 323 27.73 0.94 -27.49
C ALA A 323 29.21 0.83 -27.89
N GLN A 324 29.67 -0.35 -28.22
CA GLN A 324 31.04 -0.62 -28.67
C GLN A 324 31.40 0.07 -30.02
N ASP A 325 30.41 0.29 -30.90
CA ASP A 325 30.61 1.01 -32.14
C ASP A 325 30.63 2.53 -31.91
N ILE A 326 29.75 3.01 -31.04
CA ILE A 326 29.74 4.42 -30.64
C ILE A 326 31.04 4.80 -29.92
N GLU A 327 31.52 3.96 -29.01
CA GLU A 327 32.73 4.22 -28.22
C GLU A 327 33.98 4.48 -29.09
N LYS A 328 34.09 3.83 -30.26
CA LYS A 328 35.21 4.00 -31.20
C LYS A 328 35.29 5.41 -31.79
N VAL A 329 34.15 6.10 -31.92
CA VAL A 329 34.05 7.38 -32.63
C VAL A 329 33.61 8.54 -31.72
N PHE A 330 32.81 8.25 -30.70
CA PHE A 330 32.29 9.20 -29.71
C PHE A 330 32.31 8.56 -28.30
N PRO A 331 33.48 8.32 -27.70
CA PRO A 331 33.60 7.69 -26.39
C PRO A 331 32.87 8.46 -25.29
N GLU A 332 32.73 9.79 -25.43
CA GLU A 332 32.01 10.66 -24.51
C GLU A 332 30.52 10.39 -24.45
N LEU A 333 29.95 9.65 -25.39
CA LEU A 333 28.54 9.23 -25.40
C LEU A 333 28.32 7.85 -24.80
N VAL A 334 29.37 7.19 -24.33
CA VAL A 334 29.30 5.85 -23.76
C VAL A 334 29.68 5.90 -22.29
N THR A 335 28.87 5.29 -21.45
CA THR A 335 29.16 5.06 -20.03
C THR A 335 29.18 3.57 -19.76
N GLU A 336 30.07 3.13 -18.86
CA GLU A 336 30.19 1.75 -18.45
C GLU A 336 29.88 1.62 -16.95
N THR A 337 29.01 0.69 -16.60
CA THR A 337 28.67 0.36 -15.22
C THR A 337 28.53 -1.16 -15.09
N ASN A 338 29.26 -1.77 -14.17
CA ASN A 338 29.26 -3.23 -13.96
C ASN A 338 29.49 -4.03 -15.25
N ASP A 339 30.49 -3.64 -16.03
CA ASP A 339 30.88 -4.26 -17.32
C ASP A 339 29.78 -4.18 -18.41
N ILE A 340 28.77 -3.36 -18.22
CA ILE A 340 27.72 -3.11 -19.20
C ILE A 340 27.83 -1.68 -19.72
N LYS A 341 27.95 -1.55 -21.05
CA LYS A 341 28.02 -0.26 -21.73
C LYS A 341 26.64 0.25 -22.12
N SER A 342 26.41 1.55 -21.92
CA SER A 342 25.20 2.26 -22.30
C SER A 342 25.50 3.47 -23.16
N VAL A 343 24.58 3.86 -24.03
CA VAL A 343 24.71 4.98 -24.97
C VAL A 343 23.80 6.12 -24.56
N ASN A 344 24.36 7.32 -24.47
CA ASN A 344 23.58 8.55 -24.38
C ASN A 344 23.04 8.91 -25.78
N TYR A 345 21.85 8.41 -26.13
CA TYR A 345 21.20 8.67 -27.42
C TYR A 345 20.89 10.15 -27.64
N GLN A 346 20.61 10.92 -26.60
CA GLN A 346 20.36 12.37 -26.72
C GLN A 346 21.61 13.14 -27.11
N GLY A 347 22.76 12.70 -26.67
CA GLY A 347 24.07 13.26 -27.08
C GLY A 347 24.36 13.09 -28.56
N LEU A 348 23.68 12.19 -29.28
CA LEU A 348 23.79 12.06 -30.72
C LEU A 348 23.09 13.19 -31.49
N VAL A 349 22.14 13.90 -30.90
CA VAL A 349 21.40 14.99 -31.56
C VAL A 349 22.36 16.12 -32.02
N PRO A 350 23.23 16.70 -31.20
CA PRO A 350 24.19 17.73 -31.68
C PRO A 350 25.18 17.18 -32.69
N VAL A 351 25.56 15.89 -32.62
CA VAL A 351 26.41 15.21 -33.61
C VAL A 351 25.71 15.16 -34.96
N LEU A 352 24.43 14.75 -34.98
CA LEU A 352 23.61 14.72 -36.21
C LEU A 352 23.40 16.11 -36.82
N ILE A 353 23.15 17.14 -35.98
CA ILE A 353 23.03 18.52 -36.44
C ILE A 353 24.30 18.98 -37.15
N ASN A 354 25.49 18.72 -36.61
CA ASN A 354 26.74 19.10 -37.27
C ASN A 354 27.00 18.31 -38.54
N ALA A 355 26.75 16.99 -38.54
CA ALA A 355 26.89 16.16 -39.74
C ALA A 355 25.96 16.63 -40.86
N LEU A 356 24.70 17.00 -40.55
CA LEU A 356 23.77 17.55 -41.54
C LEU A 356 24.27 18.87 -42.14
N LYS A 357 24.83 19.77 -41.31
CA LYS A 357 25.44 21.03 -41.80
C LYS A 357 26.60 20.78 -42.71
N GLU A 358 27.48 19.79 -42.38
CA GLU A 358 28.61 19.40 -43.24
C GLU A 358 28.12 18.84 -44.58
N GLN A 359 27.06 18.00 -44.54
CA GLN A 359 26.49 17.41 -45.77
C GLN A 359 25.87 18.51 -46.65
N ASP A 360 25.14 19.45 -46.10
CA ASP A 360 24.56 20.59 -46.82
C ASP A 360 25.68 21.43 -47.49
N ALA A 361 26.77 21.72 -46.77
CA ALA A 361 27.91 22.44 -47.33
C ALA A 361 28.56 21.69 -48.51
N LYS A 362 28.74 20.36 -48.40
CA LYS A 362 29.25 19.53 -49.50
C LYS A 362 28.30 19.50 -50.71
N MET A 363 27.00 19.40 -50.46
CA MET A 363 26.00 19.44 -51.54
C MET A 363 26.02 20.77 -52.28
N LYS A 364 26.11 21.91 -51.59
CA LYS A 364 26.27 23.23 -52.20
C LYS A 364 27.53 23.35 -53.04
N GLU A 365 28.67 22.85 -52.56
CA GLU A 365 29.91 22.81 -53.32
C GLU A 365 29.80 21.95 -54.59
N GLN A 366 29.18 20.77 -54.48
CA GLN A 366 28.89 19.92 -55.65
C GLN A 366 27.97 20.60 -56.63
N GLN A 367 26.94 21.31 -56.21
CA GLN A 367 26.03 22.04 -57.06
C GLN A 367 26.73 23.14 -57.82
N ILE A 368 27.65 23.87 -57.19
CA ILE A 368 28.48 24.90 -57.86
C ILE A 368 29.35 24.25 -58.94
N LYS A 369 30.02 23.16 -58.64
CA LYS A 369 30.86 22.41 -59.60
C LYS A 369 30.03 21.90 -60.78
N TYR A 370 28.82 21.42 -60.51
CA TYR A 370 27.88 20.97 -61.58
C TYR A 370 27.52 22.10 -62.51
N ILE A 371 27.13 23.27 -61.99
CA ILE A 371 26.80 24.47 -62.80
C ILE A 371 28.01 24.93 -63.64
N GLU A 372 29.24 24.86 -63.07
CA GLU A 372 30.46 25.20 -63.80
C GLU A 372 30.72 24.23 -64.96
N GLN A 373 30.50 22.92 -64.74
CA GLN A 373 30.60 21.90 -65.77
C GLN A 373 29.57 22.09 -66.91
N GLU A 374 28.32 22.36 -66.59
CA GLU A 374 27.29 22.69 -67.58
C GLU A 374 27.69 23.89 -68.45
N LYS A 375 28.12 24.99 -67.82
CA LYS A 375 28.62 26.17 -68.57
C LYS A 375 29.80 25.84 -69.48
N ARG A 376 30.68 24.93 -69.03
CA ARG A 376 31.83 24.48 -69.84
C ARG A 376 31.35 23.61 -71.03
N LEU A 377 30.40 22.73 -70.79
CA LEU A 377 29.81 21.88 -71.83
C LEU A 377 29.13 22.74 -72.89
N GLU A 378 28.30 23.70 -72.54
CA GLU A 378 27.64 24.64 -73.44
C GLU A 378 28.64 25.43 -74.33
N ARG A 379 29.80 25.81 -73.72
CA ARG A 379 30.88 26.49 -74.47
C ARG A 379 31.50 25.56 -75.48
N LEU A 380 31.76 24.30 -75.15
CA LEU A 380 32.29 23.29 -76.05
C LEU A 380 31.37 22.96 -77.20
N GLU A 381 30.08 22.80 -76.91
CA GLU A 381 29.02 22.58 -77.91
C GLU A 381 28.96 23.73 -78.94
N LYS A 382 29.02 24.98 -78.44
CA LYS A 382 29.07 26.14 -79.32
C LYS A 382 30.35 26.22 -80.19
N LEU A 383 31.48 25.77 -79.65
CA LEU A 383 32.70 25.71 -80.40
C LEU A 383 32.67 24.62 -81.47
N VAL A 384 32.18 23.46 -81.21
CA VAL A 384 31.96 22.36 -82.19
C VAL A 384 31.00 22.77 -83.29
N ALA A 385 29.85 23.38 -82.92
CA ALA A 385 28.84 23.87 -83.87
C ALA A 385 29.36 24.98 -84.82
N ASN A 386 30.45 25.66 -84.44
CA ASN A 386 31.10 26.68 -85.30
C ASN A 386 32.27 26.07 -86.16
N MET A 387 32.59 24.82 -86.07
CA MET A 387 33.65 24.10 -86.82
C MET A 387 33.05 23.30 -88.01
N ASP A 388 31.74 23.10 -88.04
CA ASP A 388 30.95 22.61 -89.16
C ASP A 388 30.51 23.77 -90.09
#